data_58c81204ec0c79116ceddd8331691801
#
_entry.id   58c81204ec0c79116ceddd8331691801
#
_cell.length_a   1.000
_cell.length_b   1.000
_cell.length_c   1.000
_cell.angle_alpha   90.00
_cell.angle_beta   90.00
_cell.angle_gamma   90.00
#
_symmetry.space_group_name_H-M   'P 1'
#
loop_
_entity.id
_entity.type
_entity.pdbx_description
1 polymer ?
#
loop_
_entity_poly.entity_id
_entity_poly.type
_entity_poly.pdbx_seq_one_letter_code
_entity_poly.pdbx_strand_id
1 'polypeptide(L)'
;MQILWDFYELLGVSIFLVLMIPITLPCLAGAIPGFFERRRRRRLEEALPEVLESISSSIGAGLGLQQALTEISKTRNDETGKLLTQAIDRSRSTSFDAALAEYAINSRSVLIQRVVNLLSTAVEQDAPLGDITNSMSIEYDRLNKLINVREREMSGQSMLLLMLMCLLLPGVMGFMFAVFGLAAVGAYWGHIHAVMVPYLMASAALSVVVSGRMLGRTKQSMWWIPFWSTLSAVLYIGLFEAIQAGMA
;
A
#
# COMPACT_ATOMS: atom_id res chain seq x y z
N MET A 1 -38.17 15.26 -9.36
CA MET A 1 -37.26 15.58 -8.24
C MET A 1 -37.88 15.21 -6.90
N GLN A 2 -39.11 15.55 -6.60
CA GLN A 2 -39.81 15.17 -5.35
C GLN A 2 -39.92 13.65 -5.17
N ILE A 3 -40.25 12.88 -6.20
CA ILE A 3 -40.42 11.43 -6.15
C ILE A 3 -39.11 10.73 -5.77
N LEU A 4 -37.94 11.21 -6.24
CA LEU A 4 -36.66 10.70 -5.85
C LEU A 4 -36.29 11.07 -4.40
N TRP A 5 -36.80 12.18 -3.92
CA TRP A 5 -36.60 12.67 -2.58
C TRP A 5 -37.46 11.89 -1.56
N ASP A 6 -38.74 11.64 -1.88
CA ASP A 6 -39.65 10.80 -1.08
C ASP A 6 -39.19 9.35 -1.04
N PHE A 7 -38.58 8.83 -2.14
CA PHE A 7 -37.98 7.52 -2.19
C PHE A 7 -36.74 7.43 -1.32
N TYR A 8 -35.97 8.51 -1.21
CA TYR A 8 -34.77 8.57 -0.36
C TYR A 8 -35.16 8.66 1.14
N GLU A 9 -36.21 9.36 1.49
CA GLU A 9 -36.75 9.38 2.86
C GLU A 9 -37.41 8.05 3.25
N LEU A 10 -38.12 7.37 2.34
CA LEU A 10 -38.75 6.08 2.59
C LEU A 10 -37.77 4.93 2.72
N LEU A 11 -36.69 4.99 1.97
CA LEU A 11 -35.63 3.98 2.01
C LEU A 11 -34.64 4.17 3.17
N GLY A 12 -34.60 5.34 3.78
CA GLY A 12 -33.78 5.64 4.95
C GLY A 12 -32.27 5.46 4.73
N VAL A 13 -31.51 6.17 5.50
CA VAL A 13 -30.03 6.11 5.52
C VAL A 13 -29.53 4.67 5.73
N SER A 14 -30.31 3.81 6.39
CA SER A 14 -30.02 2.40 6.64
C SER A 14 -29.84 1.58 5.36
N ILE A 15 -30.63 1.80 4.31
CA ILE A 15 -30.54 1.04 3.07
C ILE A 15 -29.33 1.47 2.24
N PHE A 16 -28.95 2.74 2.28
CA PHE A 16 -27.73 3.21 1.64
C PHE A 16 -26.49 2.55 2.27
N LEU A 17 -26.45 2.40 3.59
CA LEU A 17 -25.40 1.66 4.29
C LEU A 17 -25.41 0.17 3.94
N VAL A 18 -26.59 -0.45 3.90
CA VAL A 18 -26.75 -1.88 3.51
C VAL A 18 -26.30 -2.11 2.07
N LEU A 19 -26.51 -1.16 1.16
CA LEU A 19 -26.01 -1.24 -0.22
C LEU A 19 -24.49 -1.01 -0.32
N MET A 20 -23.90 -0.23 0.57
CA MET A 20 -22.46 0.04 0.56
C MET A 20 -21.63 -1.12 1.14
N ILE A 21 -22.15 -1.88 2.12
CA ILE A 21 -21.45 -3.03 2.70
C ILE A 21 -21.07 -4.09 1.65
N PRO A 22 -21.97 -4.56 0.77
CA PRO A 22 -21.61 -5.53 -0.27
C PRO A 22 -20.63 -5.00 -1.32
N ILE A 23 -20.51 -3.68 -1.49
CA ILE A 23 -19.51 -3.06 -2.36
C ILE A 23 -18.14 -2.99 -1.67
N THR A 24 -18.10 -2.76 -0.35
CA THR A 24 -16.84 -2.68 0.40
C THR A 24 -16.13 -4.03 0.51
N LEU A 25 -16.87 -5.13 0.67
CA LEU A 25 -16.32 -6.47 0.82
C LEU A 25 -15.47 -6.92 -0.40
N PRO A 26 -15.97 -6.88 -1.66
CA PRO A 26 -15.15 -7.25 -2.83
C PRO A 26 -14.00 -6.26 -3.07
N CYS A 27 -14.17 -4.97 -2.75
CA CYS A 27 -13.08 -4.01 -2.83
C CYS A 27 -11.96 -4.33 -1.83
N LEU A 28 -12.27 -4.67 -0.59
CA LEU A 28 -11.28 -5.13 0.39
C LEU A 28 -10.59 -6.43 -0.08
N ALA A 29 -11.35 -7.40 -0.57
CA ALA A 29 -10.79 -8.64 -1.11
C ALA A 29 -9.83 -8.38 -2.28
N GLY A 30 -10.13 -7.42 -3.16
CA GLY A 30 -9.24 -6.99 -4.25
C GLY A 30 -7.98 -6.25 -3.80
N ALA A 31 -8.01 -5.58 -2.65
CA ALA A 31 -6.85 -4.88 -2.09
C ALA A 31 -5.79 -5.83 -1.52
N ILE A 32 -6.20 -6.98 -0.99
CA ILE A 32 -5.35 -7.93 -0.26
C ILE A 32 -4.19 -8.46 -1.11
N PRO A 33 -4.39 -9.04 -2.31
CA PRO A 33 -3.29 -9.62 -3.10
C PRO A 33 -2.26 -8.57 -3.51
N GLY A 34 -2.70 -7.37 -3.89
CA GLY A 34 -1.80 -6.27 -4.23
C GLY A 34 -0.94 -5.79 -3.05
N PHE A 35 -1.45 -5.87 -1.83
CA PHE A 35 -0.72 -5.54 -0.63
C PHE A 35 0.40 -6.56 -0.33
N PHE A 36 0.09 -7.85 -0.39
CA PHE A 36 1.06 -8.92 -0.14
C PHE A 36 2.17 -8.92 -1.19
N GLU A 37 1.83 -8.75 -2.47
CA GLU A 37 2.81 -8.72 -3.56
C GLU A 37 3.78 -7.53 -3.44
N ARG A 38 3.26 -6.34 -3.09
CA ARG A 38 4.10 -5.16 -2.85
C ARG A 38 5.03 -5.36 -1.64
N ARG A 39 4.51 -5.95 -0.55
CA ARG A 39 5.32 -6.24 0.64
C ARG A 39 6.43 -7.25 0.33
N ARG A 40 6.13 -8.25 -0.49
CA ARG A 40 7.09 -9.22 -1.00
C ARG A 40 8.20 -8.53 -1.82
N ARG A 41 7.80 -7.75 -2.82
CA ARG A 41 8.74 -7.03 -3.67
C ARG A 41 9.65 -6.09 -2.88
N ARG A 42 9.09 -5.37 -1.92
CA ARG A 42 9.84 -4.46 -1.07
C ARG A 42 10.89 -5.18 -0.22
N ARG A 43 10.56 -6.34 0.35
CA ARG A 43 11.54 -7.16 1.08
C ARG A 43 12.72 -7.59 0.21
N LEU A 44 12.45 -7.95 -1.04
CA LEU A 44 13.50 -8.30 -2.01
C LEU A 44 14.37 -7.08 -2.35
N GLU A 45 13.77 -5.91 -2.54
CA GLU A 45 14.49 -4.65 -2.80
C GLU A 45 15.31 -4.18 -1.58
N GLU A 46 14.81 -4.35 -0.38
CA GLU A 46 15.50 -4.02 0.88
C GLU A 46 16.69 -4.96 1.15
N ALA A 47 16.63 -6.21 0.71
CA ALA A 47 17.71 -7.17 0.84
C ALA A 47 18.82 -7.01 -0.25
N LEU A 48 18.53 -6.26 -1.31
CA LEU A 48 19.42 -6.13 -2.46
C LEU A 48 20.82 -5.57 -2.13
N PRO A 49 20.98 -4.51 -1.30
CA PRO A 49 22.31 -4.00 -0.95
C PRO A 49 23.19 -5.04 -0.28
N GLU A 50 22.64 -5.80 0.65
CA GLU A 50 23.35 -6.86 1.37
C GLU A 50 23.77 -8.02 0.43
N VAL A 51 22.94 -8.37 -0.54
CA VAL A 51 23.28 -9.34 -1.59
C VAL A 51 24.43 -8.84 -2.45
N LEU A 52 24.39 -7.58 -2.88
CA LEU A 52 25.44 -6.95 -3.67
C LEU A 52 26.78 -6.86 -2.92
N GLU A 53 26.73 -6.52 -1.63
CA GLU A 53 27.92 -6.52 -0.76
C GLU A 53 28.50 -7.92 -0.61
N SER A 54 27.66 -8.94 -0.44
CA SER A 54 28.08 -10.33 -0.37
C SER A 54 28.70 -10.80 -1.71
N ILE A 55 28.14 -10.38 -2.85
CA ILE A 55 28.72 -10.65 -4.18
C ILE A 55 30.09 -9.97 -4.29
N SER A 56 30.20 -8.69 -3.91
CA SER A 56 31.46 -7.94 -3.97
C SER A 56 32.55 -8.60 -3.14
N SER A 57 32.24 -9.01 -1.92
CA SER A 57 33.19 -9.68 -1.02
C SER A 57 33.64 -11.05 -1.56
N SER A 58 32.73 -11.84 -2.12
CA SER A 58 33.04 -13.13 -2.74
C SER A 58 33.91 -12.97 -3.99
N ILE A 59 33.65 -11.98 -4.82
CA ILE A 59 34.47 -11.65 -5.99
C ILE A 59 35.86 -11.15 -5.55
N GLY A 60 35.90 -10.30 -4.49
CA GLY A 60 37.18 -9.87 -3.89
C GLY A 60 38.02 -11.02 -3.33
N ALA A 61 37.38 -12.11 -2.92
CA ALA A 61 38.05 -13.35 -2.53
C ALA A 61 38.49 -14.24 -3.73
N GLY A 62 38.25 -13.79 -4.96
CA GLY A 62 38.65 -14.47 -6.20
C GLY A 62 37.61 -15.44 -6.77
N LEU A 63 36.39 -15.43 -6.25
CA LEU A 63 35.28 -16.24 -6.79
C LEU A 63 34.67 -15.56 -8.03
N GLY A 64 34.26 -16.37 -9.01
CA GLY A 64 33.47 -15.88 -10.12
C GLY A 64 32.02 -15.56 -9.70
N LEU A 65 31.33 -14.71 -10.47
CA LEU A 65 29.94 -14.29 -10.16
C LEU A 65 29.00 -15.49 -9.93
N GLN A 66 29.05 -16.52 -10.75
CA GLN A 66 28.23 -17.72 -10.60
C GLN A 66 28.50 -18.47 -9.29
N GLN A 67 29.76 -18.54 -8.88
CA GLN A 67 30.15 -19.19 -7.62
C GLN A 67 29.70 -18.35 -6.42
N ALA A 68 29.91 -17.05 -6.49
CA ALA A 68 29.45 -16.10 -5.47
C ALA A 68 27.92 -16.20 -5.24
N LEU A 69 27.12 -16.17 -6.31
CA LEU A 69 25.68 -16.33 -6.22
C LEU A 69 25.26 -17.71 -5.69
N THR A 70 26.01 -18.77 -6.03
CA THR A 70 25.76 -20.12 -5.51
C THR A 70 26.00 -20.19 -4.00
N GLU A 71 27.03 -19.54 -3.51
CA GLU A 71 27.34 -19.47 -2.08
C GLU A 71 26.28 -18.68 -1.30
N ILE A 72 25.90 -17.52 -1.82
CA ILE A 72 24.87 -16.66 -1.24
C ILE A 72 23.52 -17.40 -1.19
N SER A 73 23.18 -18.14 -2.25
CA SER A 73 21.92 -18.90 -2.29
C SER A 73 21.82 -19.97 -1.20
N LYS A 74 22.95 -20.57 -0.80
CA LYS A 74 23.03 -21.59 0.26
C LYS A 74 23.01 -20.97 1.66
N THR A 75 23.58 -19.78 1.80
CA THR A 75 23.72 -19.10 3.10
C THR A 75 22.43 -18.37 3.50
N ARG A 76 21.67 -17.86 2.52
CA ARG A 76 20.44 -17.10 2.77
C ARG A 76 19.21 -18.00 2.77
N ASN A 77 18.47 -17.97 3.87
CA ASN A 77 17.19 -18.70 4.03
C ASN A 77 15.95 -17.83 3.75
N ASP A 78 16.16 -16.58 3.33
CA ASP A 78 15.09 -15.65 3.00
C ASP A 78 14.48 -15.92 1.59
N GLU A 79 13.54 -15.10 1.20
CA GLU A 79 12.86 -15.21 -0.10
C GLU A 79 13.83 -14.96 -1.27
N THR A 80 14.80 -14.06 -1.07
CA THR A 80 15.86 -13.78 -2.04
C THR A 80 16.73 -15.03 -2.27
N GLY A 81 17.14 -15.71 -1.18
CA GLY A 81 17.90 -16.97 -1.25
C GLY A 81 17.13 -18.07 -1.99
N LYS A 82 15.83 -18.21 -1.75
CA LYS A 82 14.99 -19.19 -2.46
C LYS A 82 14.90 -18.91 -3.96
N LEU A 83 14.72 -17.66 -4.36
CA LEU A 83 14.68 -17.28 -5.78
C LEU A 83 16.05 -17.46 -6.45
N LEU A 84 17.14 -17.13 -5.75
CA LEU A 84 18.50 -17.37 -6.25
C LEU A 84 18.79 -18.88 -6.41
N THR A 85 18.39 -19.70 -5.43
CA THR A 85 18.53 -21.17 -5.52
C THR A 85 17.81 -21.72 -6.74
N GLN A 86 16.55 -21.28 -6.97
CA GLN A 86 15.79 -21.68 -8.16
C GLN A 86 16.49 -21.27 -9.46
N ALA A 87 17.03 -20.06 -9.52
CA ALA A 87 17.77 -19.59 -10.68
C ALA A 87 19.06 -20.40 -10.92
N ILE A 88 19.81 -20.69 -9.86
CA ILE A 88 21.06 -21.48 -9.96
C ILE A 88 20.76 -22.93 -10.36
N ASP A 89 19.74 -23.54 -9.81
CA ASP A 89 19.35 -24.91 -10.21
C ASP A 89 18.97 -24.97 -11.70
N ARG A 90 18.29 -23.94 -12.20
CA ARG A 90 17.99 -23.83 -13.64
C ARG A 90 19.19 -23.52 -14.49
N SER A 91 20.18 -22.78 -14.00
CA SER A 91 21.43 -22.54 -14.76
C SER A 91 22.19 -23.79 -15.11
N ARG A 92 21.91 -24.92 -14.43
CA ARG A 92 22.48 -26.24 -14.77
C ARG A 92 21.90 -26.85 -16.06
N SER A 93 20.69 -26.43 -16.44
CA SER A 93 19.97 -26.89 -17.65
C SER A 93 19.93 -25.85 -18.77
N THR A 94 20.20 -24.58 -18.45
CA THR A 94 20.19 -23.45 -19.38
C THR A 94 21.48 -22.63 -19.21
N SER A 95 21.59 -21.49 -19.91
CA SER A 95 22.72 -20.60 -19.68
C SER A 95 22.55 -19.81 -18.36
N PHE A 96 23.66 -19.41 -17.75
CA PHE A 96 23.69 -18.61 -16.54
C PHE A 96 22.94 -17.26 -16.71
N ASP A 97 23.11 -16.61 -17.87
CA ASP A 97 22.43 -15.35 -18.17
C ASP A 97 20.91 -15.52 -18.28
N ALA A 98 20.45 -16.61 -18.89
CA ALA A 98 19.02 -16.93 -18.95
C ALA A 98 18.44 -17.20 -17.55
N ALA A 99 19.19 -17.83 -16.67
CA ALA A 99 18.77 -18.08 -15.28
C ALA A 99 18.72 -16.77 -14.46
N LEU A 100 19.68 -15.87 -14.66
CA LEU A 100 19.66 -14.53 -14.05
C LEU A 100 18.49 -13.68 -14.57
N ALA A 101 18.22 -13.71 -15.86
CA ALA A 101 17.07 -13.02 -16.44
C ALA A 101 15.75 -13.55 -15.86
N GLU A 102 15.63 -14.86 -15.66
CA GLU A 102 14.47 -15.45 -15.01
C GLU A 102 14.32 -15.05 -13.53
N TYR A 103 15.42 -15.01 -12.78
CA TYR A 103 15.42 -14.46 -11.42
C TYR A 103 14.89 -13.02 -11.40
N ALA A 104 15.35 -12.18 -12.34
CA ALA A 104 14.90 -10.81 -12.48
C ALA A 104 13.39 -10.72 -12.76
N ILE A 105 12.87 -11.56 -13.64
CA ILE A 105 11.43 -11.62 -13.96
C ILE A 105 10.61 -12.11 -12.76
N ASN A 106 11.07 -13.18 -12.09
CA ASN A 106 10.37 -13.77 -10.94
C ASN A 106 10.35 -12.86 -9.70
N SER A 107 11.34 -11.97 -9.57
CA SER A 107 11.36 -10.94 -8.53
C SER A 107 10.23 -9.91 -8.68
N ARG A 108 9.72 -9.72 -9.89
CA ARG A 108 8.73 -8.68 -10.27
C ARG A 108 9.15 -7.26 -9.86
N SER A 109 10.45 -7.04 -9.64
CA SER A 109 11.01 -5.74 -9.30
C SER A 109 11.81 -5.17 -10.46
N VAL A 110 11.44 -3.95 -10.87
CA VAL A 110 12.17 -3.20 -11.90
C VAL A 110 13.61 -2.88 -11.44
N LEU A 111 13.79 -2.69 -10.13
CA LEU A 111 15.10 -2.43 -9.55
C LEU A 111 16.02 -3.63 -9.71
N ILE A 112 15.56 -4.81 -9.31
CA ILE A 112 16.33 -6.07 -9.44
C ILE A 112 16.60 -6.38 -10.90
N GLN A 113 15.65 -6.15 -11.81
CA GLN A 113 15.89 -6.33 -13.24
C GLN A 113 17.01 -5.43 -13.77
N ARG A 114 17.05 -4.16 -13.35
CA ARG A 114 18.13 -3.23 -13.73
C ARG A 114 19.49 -3.71 -13.21
N VAL A 115 19.54 -4.14 -11.95
CA VAL A 115 20.78 -4.65 -11.35
C VAL A 115 21.28 -5.89 -12.06
N VAL A 116 20.39 -6.84 -12.34
CA VAL A 116 20.76 -8.07 -13.07
C VAL A 116 21.28 -7.74 -14.48
N ASN A 117 20.60 -6.86 -15.21
CA ASN A 117 21.07 -6.44 -16.54
C ASN A 117 22.44 -5.75 -16.49
N LEU A 118 22.68 -4.90 -15.47
CA LEU A 118 23.99 -4.27 -15.29
C LEU A 118 25.07 -5.30 -14.98
N LEU A 119 24.77 -6.29 -14.13
CA LEU A 119 25.71 -7.37 -13.83
C LEU A 119 26.01 -8.24 -15.06
N SER A 120 25.00 -8.65 -15.84
CA SER A 120 25.22 -9.38 -17.11
C SER A 120 26.10 -8.57 -18.06
N THR A 121 25.80 -7.29 -18.28
CA THR A 121 26.59 -6.43 -19.15
C THR A 121 28.04 -6.27 -18.63
N ALA A 122 28.22 -6.15 -17.32
CA ALA A 122 29.56 -6.04 -16.72
C ALA A 122 30.38 -7.33 -16.89
N VAL A 123 29.72 -8.48 -16.81
CA VAL A 123 30.35 -9.78 -17.11
C VAL A 123 30.81 -9.89 -18.58
N GLU A 124 29.90 -9.49 -19.52
CA GLU A 124 30.20 -9.53 -20.96
C GLU A 124 31.34 -8.59 -21.36
N GLN A 125 31.54 -7.48 -20.60
CA GLN A 125 32.58 -6.48 -20.89
C GLN A 125 33.85 -6.67 -20.07
N ASP A 126 34.01 -7.78 -19.33
CA ASP A 126 35.14 -8.04 -18.44
C ASP A 126 35.44 -6.88 -17.47
N ALA A 127 34.37 -6.20 -17.02
CA ALA A 127 34.50 -5.06 -16.13
C ALA A 127 34.83 -5.51 -14.68
N PRO A 128 35.40 -4.63 -13.83
CA PRO A 128 35.72 -4.94 -12.43
C PRO A 128 34.47 -5.11 -11.59
N LEU A 129 33.86 -6.30 -11.64
CA LEU A 129 32.60 -6.64 -10.98
C LEU A 129 32.59 -6.36 -9.48
N GLY A 130 33.72 -6.57 -8.78
CA GLY A 130 33.83 -6.32 -7.35
C GLY A 130 33.59 -4.86 -7.00
N ASP A 131 34.21 -3.93 -7.73
CA ASP A 131 34.05 -2.49 -7.51
C ASP A 131 32.66 -2.00 -7.89
N ILE A 132 32.12 -2.53 -8.99
CA ILE A 132 30.76 -2.19 -9.46
C ILE A 132 29.74 -2.64 -8.44
N THR A 133 29.78 -3.88 -7.98
CA THR A 133 28.83 -4.41 -6.99
C THR A 133 28.93 -3.71 -5.65
N ASN A 134 30.14 -3.37 -5.20
CA ASN A 134 30.34 -2.58 -3.98
C ASN A 134 29.74 -1.18 -4.09
N SER A 135 30.01 -0.48 -5.18
CA SER A 135 29.46 0.86 -5.42
C SER A 135 27.93 0.83 -5.49
N MET A 136 27.36 -0.18 -6.16
CA MET A 136 25.93 -0.39 -6.22
C MET A 136 25.31 -0.70 -4.85
N SER A 137 25.99 -1.53 -4.03
CA SER A 137 25.53 -1.84 -2.67
C SER A 137 25.37 -0.57 -1.84
N ILE A 138 26.41 0.28 -1.81
CA ILE A 138 26.40 1.55 -1.07
C ILE A 138 25.30 2.49 -1.58
N GLU A 139 25.14 2.61 -2.89
CA GLU A 139 24.15 3.49 -3.48
C GLU A 139 22.72 3.03 -3.18
N TYR A 140 22.43 1.74 -3.32
CA TYR A 140 21.11 1.19 -3.00
C TYR A 140 20.80 1.19 -1.50
N ASP A 141 21.78 1.00 -0.62
CA ASP A 141 21.60 1.16 0.81
C ASP A 141 21.21 2.61 1.16
N ARG A 142 21.90 3.59 0.56
CA ARG A 142 21.58 5.01 0.71
C ARG A 142 20.16 5.32 0.20
N LEU A 143 19.80 4.83 -0.98
CA LEU A 143 18.46 5.01 -1.55
C LEU A 143 17.38 4.39 -0.66
N ASN A 144 17.57 3.18 -0.14
CA ASN A 144 16.65 2.52 0.78
C ASN A 144 16.46 3.32 2.06
N LYS A 145 17.55 3.85 2.65
CA LYS A 145 17.49 4.73 3.83
C LYS A 145 16.67 5.99 3.56
N LEU A 146 16.91 6.67 2.43
CA LEU A 146 16.17 7.87 2.05
C LEU A 146 14.68 7.59 1.82
N ILE A 147 14.36 6.50 1.13
CA ILE A 147 12.96 6.06 0.91
C ILE A 147 12.27 5.75 2.24
N ASN A 148 12.94 5.05 3.15
CA ASN A 148 12.41 4.69 4.46
C ASN A 148 12.16 5.92 5.35
N VAL A 149 13.07 6.89 5.36
CA VAL A 149 12.89 8.15 6.09
C VAL A 149 11.69 8.92 5.53
N ARG A 150 11.64 9.11 4.22
CA ARG A 150 10.53 9.78 3.55
C ARG A 150 9.18 9.10 3.81
N GLU A 151 9.12 7.76 3.71
CA GLU A 151 7.89 7.03 3.98
C GLU A 151 7.44 7.15 5.44
N ARG A 152 8.35 7.17 6.41
CA ARG A 152 8.01 7.38 7.82
C ARG A 152 7.42 8.77 8.06
N GLU A 153 8.02 9.81 7.52
CA GLU A 153 7.53 11.18 7.64
C GLU A 153 6.16 11.35 6.98
N MET A 154 6.02 10.88 5.74
CA MET A 154 4.76 10.99 4.99
C MET A 154 3.65 10.12 5.58
N SER A 155 3.98 8.94 6.15
CA SER A 155 2.99 8.06 6.74
C SER A 155 2.33 8.67 7.98
N GLY A 156 3.09 9.37 8.81
CA GLY A 156 2.55 10.07 9.97
C GLY A 156 1.55 11.16 9.58
N GLN A 157 1.92 12.02 8.64
CA GLN A 157 1.04 13.08 8.13
C GLN A 157 -0.20 12.52 7.43
N SER A 158 -0.03 11.48 6.63
CA SER A 158 -1.12 10.79 5.94
C SER A 158 -2.12 10.14 6.91
N MET A 159 -1.63 9.52 7.98
CA MET A 159 -2.47 8.91 9.01
C MET A 159 -3.25 9.96 9.80
N LEU A 160 -2.62 11.08 10.17
CA LEU A 160 -3.29 12.20 10.82
C LEU A 160 -4.43 12.76 9.94
N LEU A 161 -4.20 12.94 8.65
CA LEU A 161 -5.20 13.43 7.71
C LEU A 161 -6.39 12.46 7.60
N LEU A 162 -6.12 11.15 7.53
CA LEU A 162 -7.18 10.13 7.53
C LEU A 162 -7.98 10.13 8.83
N MET A 163 -7.31 10.18 10.00
CA MET A 163 -7.98 10.23 11.29
C MET A 163 -8.85 11.49 11.43
N LEU A 164 -8.33 12.64 11.01
CA LEU A 164 -9.05 13.90 11.10
C LEU A 164 -10.30 13.91 10.22
N MET A 165 -10.18 13.48 8.97
CA MET A 165 -11.28 13.53 7.99
C MET A 165 -12.28 12.38 8.11
N CYS A 166 -11.79 11.16 8.49
CA CYS A 166 -12.66 9.98 8.52
C CYS A 166 -13.23 9.66 9.91
N LEU A 167 -12.61 10.14 10.99
CA LEU A 167 -13.06 9.91 12.36
C LEU A 167 -13.52 11.20 13.05
N LEU A 168 -12.65 12.21 13.09
CA LEU A 168 -12.92 13.41 13.88
C LEU A 168 -14.02 14.26 13.24
N LEU A 169 -13.98 14.49 11.94
CA LEU A 169 -14.98 15.30 11.24
C LEU A 169 -16.39 14.70 11.36
N PRO A 170 -16.66 13.42 11.01
CA PRO A 170 -18.00 12.84 11.19
C PRO A 170 -18.41 12.73 12.64
N GLY A 171 -17.46 12.50 13.58
CA GLY A 171 -17.73 12.47 15.00
C GLY A 171 -18.21 13.80 15.54
N VAL A 172 -17.51 14.89 15.23
CA VAL A 172 -17.89 16.25 15.66
C VAL A 172 -19.22 16.67 15.02
N MET A 173 -19.41 16.40 13.73
CA MET A 173 -20.66 16.71 13.04
C MET A 173 -21.84 15.91 13.61
N GLY A 174 -21.68 14.61 13.87
CA GLY A 174 -22.70 13.77 14.50
C GLY A 174 -23.08 14.30 15.88
N PHE A 175 -22.09 14.65 16.71
CA PHE A 175 -22.31 15.24 18.03
C PHE A 175 -23.03 16.59 17.94
N MET A 176 -22.53 17.50 17.09
CA MET A 176 -23.15 18.84 16.95
C MET A 176 -24.62 18.75 16.51
N PHE A 177 -24.90 17.94 15.48
CA PHE A 177 -26.26 17.79 15.01
C PHE A 177 -27.18 17.07 16.02
N ALA A 178 -26.65 16.13 16.79
CA ALA A 178 -27.42 15.48 17.84
C ALA A 178 -27.82 16.47 18.96
N VAL A 179 -26.88 17.29 19.43
CA VAL A 179 -27.11 18.25 20.52
C VAL A 179 -27.98 19.46 20.08
N PHE A 180 -27.60 20.09 18.97
CA PHE A 180 -28.37 21.27 18.49
C PHE A 180 -29.67 20.90 17.83
N GLY A 181 -29.80 19.67 17.37
CA GLY A 181 -30.99 19.14 16.78
C GLY A 181 -32.16 19.02 17.72
N LEU A 182 -31.93 18.77 18.98
CA LEU A 182 -32.96 18.80 20.03
C LEU A 182 -33.53 20.19 20.25
N ALA A 183 -32.77 21.24 20.00
CA ALA A 183 -33.25 22.63 20.15
C ALA A 183 -34.04 23.13 18.93
N ALA A 184 -33.88 22.54 17.76
CA ALA A 184 -34.56 22.92 16.52
C ALA A 184 -35.69 21.94 16.22
N VAL A 185 -36.92 22.31 16.62
CA VAL A 185 -38.10 21.48 16.51
C VAL A 185 -38.35 20.90 15.09
N GLY A 186 -38.22 19.63 14.97
CA GLY A 186 -39.10 18.64 14.33
C GLY A 186 -38.94 18.34 12.87
N ALA A 187 -38.98 19.12 11.86
CA ALA A 187 -39.40 18.71 10.52
C ALA A 187 -38.30 18.52 9.45
N TYR A 188 -37.04 18.88 9.72
CA TYR A 188 -36.01 18.98 8.66
C TYR A 188 -34.85 17.98 8.77
N TRP A 189 -34.87 17.06 9.73
CA TRP A 189 -33.74 16.15 10.01
C TRP A 189 -33.42 15.20 8.87
N GLY A 190 -34.42 14.63 8.21
CA GLY A 190 -34.20 13.76 7.05
C GLY A 190 -33.39 14.44 5.95
N HIS A 191 -33.69 15.70 5.69
CA HIS A 191 -33.03 16.52 4.69
C HIS A 191 -31.55 16.79 5.05
N ILE A 192 -31.24 17.01 6.34
CA ILE A 192 -29.87 17.25 6.79
C ILE A 192 -29.05 16.01 6.65
N HIS A 193 -29.52 14.83 7.05
CA HIS A 193 -28.83 13.57 6.88
C HIS A 193 -28.61 13.24 5.40
N ALA A 194 -29.60 13.52 4.55
CA ALA A 194 -29.51 13.30 3.11
C ALA A 194 -28.36 14.08 2.43
N VAL A 195 -28.00 15.24 2.97
CA VAL A 195 -26.88 16.06 2.46
C VAL A 195 -25.58 15.72 3.17
N MET A 196 -25.62 15.50 4.49
CA MET A 196 -24.41 15.30 5.29
C MET A 196 -23.74 13.96 5.05
N VAL A 197 -24.49 12.88 4.88
CA VAL A 197 -23.91 11.54 4.62
C VAL A 197 -23.10 11.52 3.34
N PRO A 198 -23.61 11.92 2.15
CA PRO A 198 -22.80 11.94 0.93
C PRO A 198 -21.64 12.95 1.00
N TYR A 199 -21.80 14.08 1.69
CA TYR A 199 -20.70 15.03 1.93
C TYR A 199 -19.56 14.39 2.73
N LEU A 200 -19.85 13.73 3.84
CA LEU A 200 -18.84 13.04 4.66
C LEU A 200 -18.19 11.88 3.92
N MET A 201 -18.94 11.14 3.12
CA MET A 201 -18.40 10.09 2.27
C MET A 201 -17.45 10.64 1.20
N ALA A 202 -17.80 11.76 0.56
CA ALA A 202 -16.96 12.42 -0.42
C ALA A 202 -15.67 12.98 0.21
N SER A 203 -15.77 13.60 1.40
CA SER A 203 -14.60 14.11 2.14
C SER A 203 -13.66 12.99 2.55
N ALA A 204 -14.20 11.85 3.03
CA ALA A 204 -13.41 10.65 3.33
C ALA A 204 -12.73 10.07 2.08
N ALA A 205 -13.44 9.99 0.95
CA ALA A 205 -12.88 9.53 -0.32
C ALA A 205 -11.72 10.42 -0.78
N LEU A 206 -11.90 11.74 -0.71
CA LEU A 206 -10.85 12.71 -1.06
C LEU A 206 -9.62 12.56 -0.15
N SER A 207 -9.81 12.39 1.15
CA SER A 207 -8.70 12.22 2.10
C SER A 207 -7.89 10.94 1.81
N VAL A 208 -8.55 9.83 1.43
CA VAL A 208 -7.89 8.59 1.01
C VAL A 208 -7.10 8.79 -0.27
N VAL A 209 -7.62 9.53 -1.25
CA VAL A 209 -6.90 9.83 -2.50
C VAL A 209 -5.67 10.69 -2.24
N VAL A 210 -5.80 11.75 -1.43
CA VAL A 210 -4.69 12.64 -1.05
C VAL A 210 -3.62 11.87 -0.28
N SER A 211 -4.02 11.08 0.73
CA SER A 211 -3.14 10.18 1.48
C SER A 211 -2.39 9.21 0.57
N GLY A 212 -3.10 8.59 -0.37
CA GLY A 212 -2.51 7.69 -1.36
C GLY A 212 -1.50 8.38 -2.28
N ARG A 213 -1.74 9.64 -2.64
CA ARG A 213 -0.78 10.45 -3.43
C ARG A 213 0.47 10.81 -2.62
N MET A 214 0.32 11.21 -1.36
CA MET A 214 1.45 11.52 -0.48
C MET A 214 2.38 10.30 -0.32
N LEU A 215 1.80 9.10 -0.17
CA LEU A 215 2.55 7.85 -0.04
C LEU A 215 3.01 7.24 -1.38
N GLY A 216 2.69 7.84 -2.53
CA GLY A 216 2.97 7.28 -3.86
C GLY A 216 2.22 5.96 -4.15
N ARG A 217 1.09 5.72 -3.47
CA ARG A 217 0.33 4.45 -3.51
C ARG A 217 -1.10 4.65 -4.02
N THR A 218 -1.32 5.56 -4.95
CA THR A 218 -2.66 5.96 -5.43
C THR A 218 -3.53 4.79 -5.87
N LYS A 219 -2.99 3.88 -6.71
CA LYS A 219 -3.75 2.72 -7.20
C LYS A 219 -4.24 1.80 -6.09
N GLN A 220 -3.45 1.63 -5.04
CA GLN A 220 -3.82 0.77 -3.91
C GLN A 220 -4.77 1.50 -2.95
N SER A 221 -4.60 2.80 -2.73
CA SER A 221 -5.47 3.56 -1.85
C SER A 221 -6.89 3.67 -2.41
N MET A 222 -7.09 3.64 -3.74
CA MET A 222 -8.42 3.64 -4.35
C MET A 222 -9.29 2.46 -3.89
N TRP A 223 -8.70 1.29 -3.63
CA TRP A 223 -9.43 0.13 -3.11
C TRP A 223 -9.90 0.29 -1.66
N TRP A 224 -9.29 1.23 -0.91
CA TRP A 224 -9.66 1.54 0.48
C TRP A 224 -10.72 2.64 0.58
N ILE A 225 -11.05 3.33 -0.52
CA ILE A 225 -12.05 4.40 -0.55
C ILE A 225 -13.41 3.93 0.00
N PRO A 226 -14.00 2.80 -0.48
CA PRO A 226 -15.32 2.40 0.00
C PRO A 226 -15.33 2.11 1.50
N PHE A 227 -14.25 1.51 2.02
CA PHE A 227 -14.11 1.20 3.44
C PHE A 227 -14.12 2.46 4.31
N TRP A 228 -13.28 3.43 4.00
CA TRP A 228 -13.19 4.67 4.77
C TRP A 228 -14.44 5.54 4.64
N SER A 229 -15.06 5.55 3.46
CA SER A 229 -16.32 6.28 3.23
C SER A 229 -17.47 5.70 4.04
N THR A 230 -17.62 4.36 4.06
CA THR A 230 -18.66 3.70 4.87
C THR A 230 -18.40 3.85 6.37
N LEU A 231 -17.14 3.75 6.80
CA LEU A 231 -16.78 3.97 8.20
C LEU A 231 -17.14 5.37 8.68
N SER A 232 -16.88 6.40 7.87
CA SER A 232 -17.24 7.79 8.16
C SER A 232 -18.75 7.98 8.30
N ALA A 233 -19.54 7.39 7.40
CA ALA A 233 -20.99 7.46 7.43
C ALA A 233 -21.58 6.73 8.66
N VAL A 234 -21.08 5.51 8.95
CA VAL A 234 -21.52 4.72 10.12
C VAL A 234 -21.22 5.45 11.42
N LEU A 235 -20.04 6.06 11.51
CA LEU A 235 -19.64 6.79 12.72
C LEU A 235 -20.52 8.04 12.96
N TYR A 236 -20.84 8.76 11.89
CA TYR A 236 -21.74 9.91 11.97
C TYR A 236 -23.16 9.51 12.47
N ILE A 237 -23.74 8.48 11.83
CA ILE A 237 -25.10 8.02 12.16
C ILE A 237 -25.12 7.39 13.55
N GLY A 238 -24.15 6.51 13.86
CA GLY A 238 -24.09 5.84 15.15
C GLY A 238 -23.94 6.79 16.33
N LEU A 239 -23.12 7.84 16.19
CA LEU A 239 -23.02 8.89 17.22
C LEU A 239 -24.31 9.70 17.34
N PHE A 240 -24.92 10.05 16.22
CA PHE A 240 -26.18 10.79 16.23
C PHE A 240 -27.28 10.00 16.95
N GLU A 241 -27.50 8.74 16.60
CA GLU A 241 -28.50 7.87 17.24
C GLU A 241 -28.20 7.58 18.71
N ALA A 242 -26.92 7.32 19.04
CA ALA A 242 -26.51 7.03 20.42
C ALA A 242 -26.77 8.22 21.37
N ILE A 243 -26.53 9.45 20.91
CA ILE A 243 -26.79 10.66 21.71
C ILE A 243 -28.29 10.93 21.84
N GLN A 244 -29.05 10.75 20.77
CA GLN A 244 -30.51 10.90 20.84
C GLN A 244 -31.14 9.86 21.77
N ALA A 245 -30.71 8.59 21.70
CA ALA A 245 -31.19 7.55 22.61
C ALA A 245 -30.80 7.78 24.08
N GLY A 246 -29.66 8.45 24.33
CA GLY A 246 -29.23 8.79 25.69
C GLY A 246 -29.91 10.03 26.29
N MET A 247 -30.59 10.84 25.45
CA MET A 247 -31.28 12.05 25.86
C MET A 247 -32.83 11.91 25.84
N ALA A 248 -33.36 10.80 25.32
CA ALA A 248 -34.76 10.42 25.35
C ALA A 248 -35.08 9.65 26.61
#